data_2f7fd363abfbe1c59fd9d9cfa1bf8246
#
_entry.id   2f7fd363abfbe1c59fd9d9cfa1bf8246
#
_cell.length_a   1.000
_cell.length_b   1.000
_cell.length_c   1.000
_cell.angle_alpha   90.00
_cell.angle_beta   90.00
_cell.angle_gamma   90.00
#
_symmetry.space_group_name_H-M   'P 1'
#
loop_
_entity.id
_entity.type
_entity.pdbx_description
1 polymer ?
#
loop_
_entity_poly.entity_id
_entity_poly.type
_entity_poly.pdbx_seq_one_letter_code
_entity_poly.pdbx_strand_id
1 'polypeptide(L)'
;MNHLYPKFSIITVTYNAGKVLEDTIQSVIFQTYRNVEYIIVDGHSKDNTMDIVNKYRNHISKVISEPDKGLYDAMNKGIRLATGDYLCFLNAGDEFHNNETLQKTVHTLKGKELPDVIYGETAIVDEEGHFLHMRRLSTPEHLSWKSFKQGMLVCHQAFLARRELAVHDLYDCRYRFSADFDWCIRIMKKAKCLHNTRLTLIDYLNEGMTTRNHK
;
A
#
# COMPACT_ATOMS: atom_id res chain seq x y z
N MET A 1 20.00 3.88 -22.12
CA MET A 1 19.48 2.92 -21.12
C MET A 1 17.96 3.02 -21.19
N ASN A 2 17.25 1.93 -21.47
CA ASN A 2 15.80 1.94 -21.36
C ASN A 2 15.46 2.05 -19.88
N HIS A 3 14.98 3.21 -19.44
CA HIS A 3 14.45 3.36 -18.09
C HIS A 3 13.12 2.64 -18.00
N LEU A 4 12.99 1.77 -17.00
CA LEU A 4 11.71 1.15 -16.66
C LEU A 4 10.77 2.27 -16.20
N TYR A 5 9.54 2.27 -16.70
CA TYR A 5 8.52 3.28 -16.36
C TYR A 5 7.21 2.58 -15.96
N PRO A 6 7.21 1.79 -14.85
CA PRO A 6 6.06 1.01 -14.44
C PRO A 6 4.89 1.91 -14.01
N LYS A 7 3.68 1.46 -14.26
CA LYS A 7 2.46 2.07 -13.73
C LYS A 7 2.16 1.52 -12.35
N PHE A 8 1.95 2.40 -11.37
CA PHE A 8 1.51 2.01 -10.02
C PHE A 8 0.01 2.22 -9.86
N SER A 9 -0.72 1.19 -9.43
CA SER A 9 -2.08 1.33 -8.91
C SER A 9 -1.99 1.47 -7.39
N ILE A 10 -2.22 2.69 -6.90
CA ILE A 10 -2.31 2.98 -5.47
C ILE A 10 -3.76 2.74 -5.06
N ILE A 11 -3.96 1.91 -4.05
CA ILE A 11 -5.28 1.49 -3.57
C ILE A 11 -5.43 1.94 -2.13
N THR A 12 -6.34 2.88 -1.89
CA THR A 12 -6.75 3.27 -0.54
C THR A 12 -8.10 2.63 -0.24
N VAL A 13 -8.14 1.84 0.82
CA VAL A 13 -9.38 1.32 1.39
C VAL A 13 -9.75 2.17 2.61
N THR A 14 -11.04 2.52 2.74
CA THR A 14 -11.49 3.45 3.76
C THR A 14 -12.88 3.09 4.30
N TYR A 15 -13.09 3.34 5.58
CA TYR A 15 -14.39 3.26 6.24
C TYR A 15 -14.42 4.16 7.46
N ASN A 16 -15.27 5.21 7.43
CA ASN A 16 -15.39 6.23 8.48
C ASN A 16 -14.02 6.82 8.89
N ALA A 17 -13.26 7.26 7.89
CA ALA A 17 -11.88 7.75 8.04
C ALA A 17 -11.73 9.24 7.72
N GLY A 18 -12.80 10.04 7.84
CA GLY A 18 -12.83 11.44 7.48
C GLY A 18 -11.82 12.33 8.24
N LYS A 19 -11.22 11.84 9.33
CA LYS A 19 -10.19 12.59 10.06
C LYS A 19 -8.78 12.47 9.47
N VAL A 20 -8.50 11.37 8.78
CA VAL A 20 -7.12 11.01 8.37
C VAL A 20 -6.99 10.78 6.87
N LEU A 21 -8.09 10.67 6.13
CA LEU A 21 -8.06 10.33 4.71
C LEU A 21 -7.49 11.45 3.85
N GLU A 22 -7.65 12.71 4.24
CA GLU A 22 -7.21 13.84 3.42
C GLU A 22 -5.70 13.83 3.19
N ASP A 23 -4.92 13.59 4.25
CA ASP A 23 -3.45 13.55 4.19
C ASP A 23 -2.98 12.38 3.33
N THR A 24 -3.62 11.20 3.46
CA THR A 24 -3.37 10.06 2.57
C THR A 24 -3.58 10.42 1.10
N ILE A 25 -4.72 11.06 0.76
CA ILE A 25 -5.00 11.47 -0.62
C ILE A 25 -3.93 12.45 -1.12
N GLN A 26 -3.59 13.44 -0.32
CA GLN A 26 -2.59 14.45 -0.68
C GLN A 26 -1.22 13.81 -0.90
N SER A 27 -0.80 12.85 -0.06
CA SER A 27 0.47 12.15 -0.22
C SER A 27 0.58 11.40 -1.56
N VAL A 28 -0.55 10.94 -2.11
CA VAL A 28 -0.61 10.27 -3.42
C VAL A 28 -0.62 11.27 -4.57
N ILE A 29 -1.49 12.28 -4.53
CA ILE A 29 -1.68 13.19 -5.67
C ILE A 29 -0.50 14.14 -5.88
N PHE A 30 0.28 14.39 -4.83
CA PHE A 30 1.49 15.23 -4.89
C PHE A 30 2.75 14.45 -5.24
N GLN A 31 2.68 13.12 -5.50
CA GLN A 31 3.85 12.40 -6.00
C GLN A 31 4.36 13.00 -7.29
N THR A 32 5.69 13.15 -7.41
CA THR A 32 6.33 13.66 -8.62
C THR A 32 6.29 12.67 -9.77
N TYR A 33 6.24 11.37 -9.48
CA TYR A 33 6.06 10.31 -10.46
C TYR A 33 4.61 10.29 -10.97
N ARG A 34 4.41 10.42 -12.29
CA ARG A 34 3.08 10.65 -12.88
C ARG A 34 2.37 9.41 -13.42
N ASN A 35 3.08 8.28 -13.61
CA ASN A 35 2.45 7.06 -14.10
C ASN A 35 1.76 6.29 -12.97
N VAL A 36 0.75 6.92 -12.38
CA VAL A 36 -0.02 6.45 -11.23
C VAL A 36 -1.50 6.36 -11.58
N GLU A 37 -2.14 5.28 -11.17
CA GLU A 37 -3.58 5.12 -11.10
C GLU A 37 -3.99 5.13 -9.63
N TYR A 38 -4.83 6.08 -9.21
CA TYR A 38 -5.30 6.15 -7.84
C TYR A 38 -6.71 5.60 -7.72
N ILE A 39 -6.92 4.63 -6.84
CA ILE A 39 -8.19 3.92 -6.63
C ILE A 39 -8.58 4.05 -5.16
N ILE A 40 -9.81 4.52 -4.89
CA ILE A 40 -10.39 4.54 -3.55
C ILE A 40 -11.55 3.55 -3.50
N VAL A 41 -11.54 2.70 -2.49
CA VAL A 41 -12.61 1.76 -2.17
C VAL A 41 -13.13 2.07 -0.77
N ASP A 42 -14.31 2.67 -0.72
CA ASP A 42 -15.01 3.05 0.50
C ASP A 42 -16.05 1.99 0.89
N GLY A 43 -16.01 1.54 2.14
CA GLY A 43 -16.91 0.55 2.72
C GLY A 43 -18.31 1.11 3.07
N HIS A 44 -18.80 2.11 2.32
CA HIS A 44 -20.06 2.81 2.57
C HIS A 44 -20.06 3.64 3.84
N SER A 45 -19.06 4.50 3.99
CA SER A 45 -18.87 5.43 5.12
C SER A 45 -20.10 6.28 5.41
N LYS A 46 -20.28 6.65 6.68
CA LYS A 46 -21.43 7.45 7.19
C LYS A 46 -21.00 8.82 7.72
N ASP A 47 -19.71 9.06 7.83
CA ASP A 47 -19.11 10.34 8.20
C ASP A 47 -18.78 11.17 6.93
N ASN A 48 -17.96 12.21 7.07
CA ASN A 48 -17.54 13.08 5.97
C ASN A 48 -16.45 12.48 5.04
N THR A 49 -16.15 11.16 5.14
CA THR A 49 -15.14 10.49 4.30
C THR A 49 -15.38 10.76 2.82
N MET A 50 -16.63 10.58 2.35
CA MET A 50 -16.95 10.76 0.93
C MET A 50 -16.95 12.21 0.48
N ASP A 51 -17.15 13.18 1.37
CA ASP A 51 -17.02 14.61 1.05
C ASP A 51 -15.54 14.94 0.73
N ILE A 52 -14.62 14.35 1.50
CA ILE A 52 -13.17 14.48 1.26
C ILE A 52 -12.80 13.82 -0.09
N VAL A 53 -13.27 12.60 -0.36
CA VAL A 53 -13.05 11.93 -1.65
C VAL A 53 -13.54 12.81 -2.82
N ASN A 54 -14.72 13.40 -2.68
CA ASN A 54 -15.32 14.26 -3.71
C ASN A 54 -14.52 15.55 -3.93
N LYS A 55 -13.93 16.14 -2.88
CA LYS A 55 -13.04 17.29 -2.97
C LYS A 55 -11.86 17.04 -3.92
N TYR A 56 -11.31 15.82 -3.91
CA TYR A 56 -10.16 15.42 -4.74
C TYR A 56 -10.53 14.56 -5.96
N ARG A 57 -11.82 14.49 -6.31
CA ARG A 57 -12.36 13.57 -7.32
C ARG A 57 -11.63 13.61 -8.67
N ASN A 58 -11.18 14.79 -9.09
CA ASN A 58 -10.48 14.98 -10.37
C ASN A 58 -9.06 14.35 -10.41
N HIS A 59 -8.51 14.01 -9.25
CA HIS A 59 -7.18 13.37 -9.11
C HIS A 59 -7.27 11.86 -8.87
N ILE A 60 -8.48 11.33 -8.70
CA ILE A 60 -8.71 9.92 -8.38
C ILE A 60 -9.25 9.21 -9.62
N SER A 61 -8.55 8.17 -10.06
CA SER A 61 -8.89 7.43 -11.28
C SER A 61 -10.20 6.65 -11.14
N LYS A 62 -10.40 5.99 -9.99
CA LYS A 62 -11.59 5.18 -9.70
C LYS A 62 -12.00 5.34 -8.25
N VAL A 63 -13.31 5.44 -8.04
CA VAL A 63 -13.93 5.46 -6.71
C VAL A 63 -15.10 4.46 -6.70
N ILE A 64 -15.09 3.57 -5.71
CA ILE A 64 -16.25 2.73 -5.36
C ILE A 64 -16.61 3.04 -3.91
N SER A 65 -17.91 3.26 -3.64
CA SER A 65 -18.46 3.37 -2.29
C SER A 65 -19.66 2.43 -2.19
N GLU A 66 -19.45 1.31 -1.54
CA GLU A 66 -20.46 0.27 -1.33
C GLU A 66 -20.12 -0.56 -0.08
N PRO A 67 -21.11 -1.21 0.56
CA PRO A 67 -20.85 -2.10 1.67
C PRO A 67 -19.84 -3.20 1.29
N ASP A 68 -18.96 -3.52 2.23
CA ASP A 68 -18.01 -4.62 2.14
C ASP A 68 -18.15 -5.59 3.32
N LYS A 69 -17.44 -6.71 3.23
CA LYS A 69 -17.37 -7.74 4.27
C LYS A 69 -16.12 -7.56 5.17
N GLY A 70 -15.57 -6.35 5.20
CA GLY A 70 -14.37 -5.97 5.94
C GLY A 70 -13.20 -5.58 5.04
N LEU A 71 -12.10 -5.17 5.68
CA LEU A 71 -10.90 -4.59 5.07
C LEU A 71 -10.41 -5.37 3.83
N TYR A 72 -10.28 -6.68 3.95
CA TYR A 72 -9.71 -7.50 2.88
C TYR A 72 -10.66 -7.72 1.70
N ASP A 73 -11.97 -7.63 1.91
CA ASP A 73 -12.94 -7.61 0.80
C ASP A 73 -12.82 -6.31 0.01
N ALA A 74 -12.68 -5.17 0.69
CA ALA A 74 -12.41 -3.88 0.05
C ALA A 74 -11.07 -3.91 -0.72
N MET A 75 -9.99 -4.46 -0.14
CA MET A 75 -8.71 -4.64 -0.83
C MET A 75 -8.85 -5.52 -2.08
N ASN A 76 -9.61 -6.61 -2.00
CA ASN A 76 -9.88 -7.47 -3.15
C ASN A 76 -10.64 -6.75 -4.28
N LYS A 77 -11.59 -5.87 -3.94
CA LYS A 77 -12.25 -5.00 -4.93
C LYS A 77 -11.22 -4.10 -5.61
N GLY A 78 -10.32 -3.49 -4.84
CA GLY A 78 -9.23 -2.66 -5.35
C GLY A 78 -8.31 -3.43 -6.32
N ILE A 79 -7.89 -4.66 -5.98
CA ILE A 79 -7.09 -5.52 -6.88
C ILE A 79 -7.78 -5.71 -8.23
N ARG A 80 -9.08 -6.03 -8.22
CA ARG A 80 -9.86 -6.27 -9.46
C ARG A 80 -9.97 -5.04 -10.34
N LEU A 81 -9.96 -3.84 -9.75
CA LEU A 81 -10.05 -2.56 -10.46
C LEU A 81 -8.71 -2.09 -11.02
N ALA A 82 -7.61 -2.49 -10.41
CA ALA A 82 -6.28 -2.01 -10.73
C ALA A 82 -5.85 -2.45 -12.14
N THR A 83 -5.15 -1.56 -12.85
CA THR A 83 -4.62 -1.79 -14.21
C THR A 83 -3.13 -1.54 -14.33
N GLY A 84 -2.48 -1.06 -13.27
CA GLY A 84 -1.05 -0.80 -13.24
C GLY A 84 -0.20 -2.08 -13.20
N ASP A 85 1.11 -1.92 -13.36
CA ASP A 85 2.07 -3.01 -13.26
C ASP A 85 2.25 -3.48 -11.82
N TYR A 86 2.16 -2.55 -10.86
CA TYR A 86 2.28 -2.80 -9.44
C TYR A 86 1.04 -2.34 -8.67
N LEU A 87 0.73 -3.09 -7.62
CA LEU A 87 -0.24 -2.70 -6.60
C LEU A 87 0.49 -2.19 -5.36
N CYS A 88 0.07 -1.05 -4.85
CA CYS A 88 0.48 -0.48 -3.58
C CYS A 88 -0.77 -0.19 -2.76
N PHE A 89 -0.90 -0.83 -1.61
CA PHE A 89 -1.97 -0.52 -0.67
C PHE A 89 -1.51 0.60 0.25
N LEU A 90 -2.27 1.69 0.30
CA LEU A 90 -2.03 2.81 1.18
C LEU A 90 -3.34 3.10 1.92
N ASN A 91 -3.48 2.55 3.12
CA ASN A 91 -4.72 2.68 3.89
C ASN A 91 -4.92 4.12 4.37
N ALA A 92 -6.18 4.49 4.66
CA ALA A 92 -6.47 5.80 5.22
C ALA A 92 -5.72 6.02 6.55
N GLY A 93 -4.97 7.10 6.64
CA GLY A 93 -4.06 7.46 7.71
C GLY A 93 -2.58 7.18 7.42
N ASP A 94 -2.27 6.31 6.45
CA ASP A 94 -0.90 6.07 6.01
C ASP A 94 -0.54 7.00 4.84
N GLU A 95 0.72 7.36 4.69
CA GLU A 95 1.21 8.27 3.68
C GLU A 95 2.47 7.75 2.98
N PHE A 96 2.72 8.18 1.75
CA PHE A 96 4.06 8.09 1.18
C PHE A 96 5.03 8.97 1.96
N HIS A 97 6.22 8.46 2.25
CA HIS A 97 7.23 9.14 3.08
C HIS A 97 7.59 10.56 2.58
N ASN A 98 7.51 10.83 1.28
CA ASN A 98 7.62 12.17 0.68
C ASN A 98 7.10 12.16 -0.76
N ASN A 99 7.01 13.36 -1.36
CA ASN A 99 6.47 13.54 -2.71
C ASN A 99 7.32 12.90 -3.82
N GLU A 100 8.55 12.47 -3.54
CA GLU A 100 9.45 11.84 -4.51
C GLU A 100 9.57 10.32 -4.28
N THR A 101 8.83 9.75 -3.33
CA THR A 101 8.96 8.34 -2.95
C THR A 101 8.84 7.39 -4.15
N LEU A 102 7.81 7.53 -4.96
CA LEU A 102 7.64 6.70 -6.17
C LEU A 102 8.72 6.96 -7.22
N GLN A 103 9.11 8.22 -7.42
CA GLN A 103 10.18 8.58 -8.36
C GLN A 103 11.52 7.97 -7.93
N LYS A 104 11.87 8.06 -6.65
CA LYS A 104 13.07 7.45 -6.06
C LYS A 104 13.01 5.93 -6.16
N THR A 105 11.84 5.32 -5.87
CA THR A 105 11.63 3.88 -6.03
C THR A 105 11.97 3.43 -7.45
N VAL A 106 11.42 4.09 -8.46
CA VAL A 106 11.70 3.77 -9.88
C VAL A 106 13.19 3.94 -10.21
N HIS A 107 13.86 4.95 -9.67
CA HIS A 107 15.30 5.14 -9.89
C HIS A 107 16.18 4.02 -9.29
N THR A 108 15.68 3.27 -8.29
CA THR A 108 16.40 2.10 -7.77
C THR A 108 16.30 0.88 -8.69
N LEU A 109 15.31 0.85 -9.59
CA LEU A 109 15.09 -0.29 -10.48
C LEU A 109 16.18 -0.35 -11.54
N LYS A 110 16.98 -1.42 -11.49
CA LYS A 110 18.08 -1.69 -12.43
C LYS A 110 17.75 -2.98 -13.18
N GLY A 111 18.03 -2.99 -14.48
CA GLY A 111 17.83 -4.18 -15.29
C GLY A 111 16.91 -3.95 -16.47
N LYS A 112 16.52 -5.05 -17.13
CA LYS A 112 15.65 -5.03 -18.31
C LYS A 112 14.21 -5.43 -17.98
N GLU A 113 14.00 -6.06 -16.85
CA GLU A 113 12.72 -6.60 -16.42
C GLU A 113 12.31 -6.01 -15.08
N LEU A 114 11.00 -5.85 -14.90
CA LEU A 114 10.42 -5.39 -13.65
C LEU A 114 10.47 -6.52 -12.60
N PRO A 115 10.93 -6.27 -11.36
CA PRO A 115 10.88 -7.26 -10.28
C PRO A 115 9.43 -7.65 -9.95
N ASP A 116 9.22 -8.85 -9.42
CA ASP A 116 7.89 -9.33 -9.03
C ASP A 116 7.37 -8.63 -7.77
N VAL A 117 8.28 -8.21 -6.90
CA VAL A 117 7.99 -7.45 -5.68
C VAL A 117 9.03 -6.37 -5.49
N ILE A 118 8.56 -5.15 -5.23
CA ILE A 118 9.37 -4.03 -4.76
C ILE A 118 9.02 -3.82 -3.29
N TYR A 119 10.02 -3.62 -2.43
CA TYR A 119 9.78 -3.40 -1.00
C TYR A 119 10.78 -2.41 -0.39
N GLY A 120 10.42 -1.86 0.76
CA GLY A 120 11.26 -0.91 1.49
C GLY A 120 10.85 -0.76 2.95
N GLU A 121 11.44 0.23 3.61
CA GLU A 121 11.24 0.51 5.02
C GLU A 121 9.96 1.33 5.27
N THR A 122 9.54 1.34 6.54
CA THR A 122 8.40 2.08 7.03
C THR A 122 8.78 2.84 8.29
N ALA A 123 8.49 4.12 8.31
CA ALA A 123 8.55 4.96 9.50
C ALA A 123 7.19 4.92 10.22
N ILE A 124 7.21 5.12 11.53
CA ILE A 124 6.02 5.29 12.36
C ILE A 124 5.91 6.77 12.70
N VAL A 125 4.73 7.35 12.48
CA VAL A 125 4.43 8.76 12.73
C VAL A 125 3.25 8.92 13.68
N ASP A 126 3.15 10.08 14.32
CA ASP A 126 1.99 10.47 15.13
C ASP A 126 0.86 11.06 14.24
N GLU A 127 -0.24 11.53 14.88
CA GLU A 127 -1.40 12.12 14.18
C GLU A 127 -1.06 13.43 13.45
N GLU A 128 0.00 14.12 13.83
CA GLU A 128 0.50 15.34 13.21
C GLU A 128 1.55 15.07 12.12
N GLY A 129 1.87 13.80 11.85
CA GLY A 129 2.87 13.37 10.86
C GLY A 129 4.32 13.46 11.35
N HIS A 130 4.57 13.70 12.65
CA HIS A 130 5.92 13.73 13.17
C HIS A 130 6.50 12.33 13.31
N PHE A 131 7.75 12.17 12.89
CA PHE A 131 8.47 10.90 13.01
C PHE A 131 8.65 10.50 14.48
N LEU A 132 8.22 9.29 14.81
CA LEU A 132 8.41 8.69 16.13
C LEU A 132 9.60 7.73 16.13
N HIS A 133 9.59 6.73 15.29
CA HIS A 133 10.64 5.73 15.15
C HIS A 133 10.48 4.92 13.86
N MET A 134 11.52 4.23 13.44
CA MET A 134 11.38 3.22 12.39
C MET A 134 10.58 2.02 12.89
N ARG A 135 9.89 1.33 11.99
CA ARG A 135 9.16 0.12 12.32
C ARG A 135 10.10 -0.90 13.00
N ARG A 136 9.64 -1.53 14.09
CA ARG A 136 10.47 -2.43 14.95
C ARG A 136 11.08 -3.61 14.19
N LEU A 137 10.30 -4.21 13.27
CA LEU A 137 10.80 -5.26 12.37
C LEU A 137 11.33 -4.59 11.11
N SER A 138 12.64 -4.54 10.98
CA SER A 138 13.32 -3.95 9.83
C SER A 138 13.28 -4.88 8.61
N THR A 139 13.34 -4.27 7.46
CA THR A 139 13.34 -4.94 6.17
C THR A 139 14.68 -5.62 5.91
N PRO A 140 14.74 -6.93 5.70
CA PRO A 140 15.99 -7.63 5.44
C PRO A 140 16.54 -7.30 4.05
N GLU A 141 17.85 -7.35 3.90
CA GLU A 141 18.52 -7.17 2.61
C GLU A 141 18.02 -8.18 1.56
N HIS A 142 17.86 -9.44 1.97
CA HIS A 142 17.35 -10.52 1.15
C HIS A 142 16.06 -11.08 1.74
N LEU A 143 14.93 -10.56 1.27
CA LEU A 143 13.61 -11.02 1.67
C LEU A 143 13.25 -12.32 0.94
N SER A 144 12.64 -13.24 1.66
CA SER A 144 12.01 -14.44 1.10
C SER A 144 10.76 -14.79 1.89
N TRP A 145 9.89 -15.64 1.36
CA TRP A 145 8.73 -16.11 2.09
C TRP A 145 9.10 -16.79 3.42
N LYS A 146 10.30 -17.40 3.51
CA LYS A 146 10.81 -18.05 4.73
C LYS A 146 11.16 -17.02 5.82
N SER A 147 11.52 -15.81 5.44
CA SER A 147 11.85 -14.72 6.37
C SER A 147 10.65 -14.37 7.25
N PHE A 148 9.43 -14.56 6.77
CA PHE A 148 8.20 -14.31 7.51
C PHE A 148 7.95 -15.24 8.69
N LYS A 149 8.76 -16.30 8.89
CA LYS A 149 8.78 -17.08 10.14
C LYS A 149 9.18 -16.21 11.36
N GLN A 150 9.85 -15.09 11.15
CA GLN A 150 10.27 -14.14 12.18
C GLN A 150 9.23 -13.02 12.41
N GLY A 151 8.12 -13.06 11.71
CA GLY A 151 7.08 -12.03 11.71
C GLY A 151 6.98 -11.29 10.38
N MET A 152 6.14 -10.26 10.33
CA MET A 152 5.95 -9.44 9.13
C MET A 152 7.09 -8.43 8.98
N LEU A 153 8.21 -8.85 8.39
CA LEU A 153 9.44 -8.06 8.28
C LEU A 153 9.30 -6.85 7.36
N VAL A 154 8.36 -6.88 6.42
CA VAL A 154 8.00 -5.75 5.55
C VAL A 154 6.58 -5.33 5.89
N CYS A 155 6.36 -4.04 6.07
CA CYS A 155 5.00 -3.51 6.21
C CYS A 155 4.21 -3.78 4.92
N HIS A 156 2.95 -4.15 5.05
CA HIS A 156 2.09 -4.44 3.90
C HIS A 156 2.04 -3.28 2.91
N GLN A 157 1.97 -2.03 3.40
CA GLN A 157 1.94 -0.83 2.58
C GLN A 157 3.26 -0.56 1.84
N ALA A 158 4.39 -1.06 2.39
CA ALA A 158 5.71 -0.97 1.77
C ALA A 158 6.06 -2.21 0.92
N PHE A 159 5.07 -3.04 0.58
CA PHE A 159 5.19 -4.25 -0.23
C PHE A 159 4.40 -4.09 -1.52
N LEU A 160 5.08 -3.68 -2.59
CA LEU A 160 4.48 -3.42 -3.89
C LEU A 160 4.59 -4.68 -4.75
N ALA A 161 3.48 -5.36 -4.96
CA ALA A 161 3.45 -6.61 -5.73
C ALA A 161 3.10 -6.38 -7.20
N ARG A 162 3.71 -7.16 -8.11
CA ARG A 162 3.28 -7.23 -9.50
C ARG A 162 1.80 -7.60 -9.55
N ARG A 163 1.03 -6.80 -10.28
CA ARG A 163 -0.41 -7.02 -10.46
C ARG A 163 -0.71 -8.41 -11.03
N GLU A 164 0.09 -8.89 -11.97
CA GLU A 164 -0.09 -10.20 -12.61
C GLU A 164 -0.05 -11.36 -11.60
N LEU A 165 0.68 -11.24 -10.49
CA LEU A 165 0.64 -12.22 -9.40
C LEU A 165 -0.59 -12.02 -8.52
N ALA A 166 -0.88 -10.76 -8.16
CA ALA A 166 -1.91 -10.42 -7.20
C ALA A 166 -3.34 -10.72 -7.68
N VAL A 167 -3.64 -10.56 -8.97
CA VAL A 167 -4.99 -10.81 -9.50
C VAL A 167 -5.40 -12.29 -9.41
N HIS A 168 -4.44 -13.20 -9.32
CA HIS A 168 -4.64 -14.64 -9.16
C HIS A 168 -4.52 -15.11 -7.70
N ASP A 169 -4.17 -14.19 -6.78
CA ASP A 169 -3.98 -14.46 -5.35
C ASP A 169 -4.65 -13.38 -4.50
N LEU A 170 -5.96 -13.39 -4.46
CA LEU A 170 -6.71 -12.45 -3.64
C LEU A 170 -6.49 -12.72 -2.13
N TYR A 171 -6.77 -11.73 -1.30
CA TYR A 171 -6.80 -11.92 0.16
C TYR A 171 -7.85 -12.94 0.54
N ASP A 172 -7.50 -13.83 1.45
CA ASP A 172 -8.44 -14.79 2.01
C ASP A 172 -9.27 -14.13 3.13
N CYS A 173 -10.50 -13.76 2.81
CA CYS A 173 -11.40 -13.07 3.73
C CYS A 173 -11.85 -13.93 4.93
N ARG A 174 -11.46 -15.23 5.01
CA ARG A 174 -11.65 -16.05 6.21
C ARG A 174 -10.77 -15.59 7.37
N TYR A 175 -9.62 -15.00 7.06
CA TYR A 175 -8.77 -14.36 8.07
C TYR A 175 -9.30 -12.98 8.38
N ARG A 176 -9.86 -12.80 9.56
CA ARG A 176 -10.33 -11.48 10.04
C ARG A 176 -9.16 -10.50 10.22
N PHE A 177 -8.02 -11.00 10.66
CA PHE A 177 -6.77 -10.29 10.83
C PHE A 177 -5.66 -11.07 10.11
N SER A 178 -4.58 -10.41 9.71
CA SER A 178 -3.38 -11.04 9.12
C SER A 178 -3.58 -11.72 7.74
N ALA A 179 -4.66 -11.43 6.98
CA ALA A 179 -4.75 -11.88 5.60
C ALA A 179 -3.68 -11.23 4.71
N ASP A 180 -3.21 -10.03 5.06
CA ASP A 180 -2.07 -9.34 4.45
C ASP A 180 -0.76 -10.14 4.63
N PHE A 181 -0.53 -10.69 5.81
CA PHE A 181 0.61 -11.55 6.09
C PHE A 181 0.60 -12.82 5.22
N ASP A 182 -0.54 -13.53 5.19
CA ASP A 182 -0.73 -14.71 4.34
C ASP A 182 -0.56 -14.34 2.84
N TRP A 183 -1.14 -13.23 2.42
CA TRP A 183 -1.07 -12.75 1.05
C TRP A 183 0.38 -12.47 0.61
N CYS A 184 1.15 -11.75 1.42
CA CYS A 184 2.57 -11.49 1.14
C CYS A 184 3.37 -12.79 0.98
N ILE A 185 3.12 -13.81 1.84
CA ILE A 185 3.78 -15.12 1.74
C ILE A 185 3.41 -15.80 0.41
N ARG A 186 2.12 -15.81 0.03
CA ARG A 186 1.66 -16.46 -1.21
C ARG A 186 2.24 -15.77 -2.45
N ILE A 187 2.28 -14.45 -2.48
CA ILE A 187 2.93 -13.67 -3.54
C ILE A 187 4.41 -14.03 -3.62
N MET A 188 5.15 -13.98 -2.51
CA MET A 188 6.59 -14.27 -2.51
C MET A 188 6.93 -15.71 -2.88
N LYS A 189 6.05 -16.69 -2.63
CA LYS A 189 6.27 -18.07 -3.10
C LYS A 189 6.23 -18.20 -4.62
N LYS A 190 5.55 -17.31 -5.31
CA LYS A 190 5.44 -17.26 -6.77
C LYS A 190 6.45 -16.33 -7.41
N ALA A 191 6.90 -15.31 -6.67
CA ALA A 191 7.86 -14.33 -7.11
C ALA A 191 9.23 -14.95 -7.38
N LYS A 192 9.85 -14.56 -8.49
CA LYS A 192 11.20 -14.96 -8.89
C LYS A 192 12.24 -13.91 -8.54
N CYS A 193 11.84 -12.65 -8.56
CA CYS A 193 12.71 -11.51 -8.33
C CYS A 193 12.07 -10.53 -7.35
N LEU A 194 12.73 -10.28 -6.22
CA LEU A 194 12.35 -9.27 -5.23
C LEU A 194 13.41 -8.17 -5.21
N HIS A 195 12.98 -6.91 -5.14
CA HIS A 195 13.86 -5.74 -5.15
C HIS A 195 13.69 -4.92 -3.88
N ASN A 196 14.75 -4.83 -3.07
CA ASN A 196 14.82 -3.93 -1.93
C ASN A 196 15.24 -2.54 -2.39
N THR A 197 14.38 -1.54 -2.22
CA THR A 197 14.70 -0.15 -2.56
C THR A 197 15.71 0.47 -1.61
N ARG A 198 15.81 -0.03 -0.36
CA ARG A 198 16.56 0.55 0.76
C ARG A 198 16.11 1.97 1.11
N LEU A 199 14.89 2.31 0.72
CA LEU A 199 14.25 3.61 1.01
C LEU A 199 13.16 3.41 2.05
N THR A 200 12.90 4.44 2.85
CA THR A 200 11.64 4.57 3.57
C THR A 200 10.57 4.91 2.54
N LEU A 201 9.55 4.05 2.40
CA LEU A 201 8.49 4.21 1.43
C LEU A 201 7.25 4.83 2.06
N ILE A 202 6.96 4.45 3.29
CA ILE A 202 5.69 4.72 3.97
C ILE A 202 5.91 5.33 5.34
N ASP A 203 5.12 6.34 5.65
CA ASP A 203 4.84 6.84 6.98
C ASP A 203 3.54 6.21 7.45
N TYR A 204 3.65 5.35 8.46
CA TYR A 204 2.54 4.59 9.02
C TYR A 204 2.02 5.28 10.28
N LEU A 205 0.72 5.58 10.31
CA LEU A 205 0.07 6.20 11.46
C LEU A 205 0.03 5.25 12.66
N ASN A 206 0.59 5.67 13.80
CA ASN A 206 0.76 4.83 15.01
C ASN A 206 -0.57 4.33 15.62
N GLU A 207 -1.71 4.96 15.33
CA GLU A 207 -3.03 4.63 15.89
C GLU A 207 -3.91 3.78 14.95
N GLY A 208 -3.35 2.99 14.04
CA GLY A 208 -4.09 2.10 13.15
C GLY A 208 -4.95 1.06 13.90
N MET A 209 -5.92 0.44 13.19
CA MET A 209 -6.85 -0.57 13.74
C MET A 209 -6.16 -1.70 14.51
N THR A 210 -4.95 -2.06 14.13
CA THR A 210 -4.16 -3.14 14.77
C THR A 210 -3.71 -2.75 16.18
N THR A 211 -3.38 -1.48 16.39
CA THR A 211 -2.93 -0.96 17.70
C THR A 211 -4.09 -0.81 18.70
N ARG A 212 -5.30 -0.49 18.22
CA ARG A 212 -6.50 -0.35 19.08
C ARG A 212 -7.02 -1.69 19.60
N ASN A 213 -6.73 -2.79 18.93
CA ASN A 213 -7.21 -4.13 19.31
C ASN A 213 -6.26 -4.89 20.25
N HIS A 214 -5.13 -4.29 20.64
CA HIS A 214 -4.16 -4.87 21.59
C HIS A 214 -4.16 -4.19 22.98
N LYS A 215 -5.16 -3.33 23.26
CA LYS A 215 -5.41 -2.77 24.59
C LYS A 215 -6.52 -3.50 25.32
#